data_eab05944ac19fcad21745798ca259dee
#
_entry.id   eab05944ac19fcad21745798ca259dee
#
_cell.length_a   1.000
_cell.length_b   1.000
_cell.length_c   1.000
_cell.angle_alpha   90.00
_cell.angle_beta   90.00
_cell.angle_gamma   90.00
#
_symmetry.space_group_name_H-M   'P 1'
#
loop_
_entity.id
_entity.type
_entity.pdbx_description
1 polymer ?
#
loop_
_entity_poly.entity_id
_entity_poly.type
_entity_poly.pdbx_seq_one_letter_code
_entity_poly.pdbx_strand_id
1 'polypeptide(L)'
;MKKRFIIRFWVCFVLLMLFGCEKFVGYNYDADPIPNTAVISGSLSNIFTDEPIIYAQVLVGSQTTKTDQDGQYLLYYAFESDEDRNKPVDVVFSAPNYYTLSKSYIIYPGQNQFDAQLTYAAPLIPQTAFVQIDSVDTFLVCQALIFDYQGADDISSVKASFVYFNFVDRANFFVELDMGFVERYSDQASFYQVIYTPMEGEEFRFENRCSVIAIDKEDYKCSVTLNLDIQNPDTLLFPWH
;
A
#
# COMPACT_ATOMS: atom_id res chain seq x y z
N MET A 1 -74.16 18.58 48.37
CA MET A 1 -72.72 18.13 48.43
C MET A 1 -72.00 18.04 47.07
N LYS A 2 -72.68 17.78 45.98
CA LYS A 2 -71.96 17.60 44.63
C LYS A 2 -71.34 18.86 44.07
N LYS A 3 -71.87 20.06 44.25
CA LYS A 3 -71.32 21.30 43.68
C LYS A 3 -69.96 21.73 44.29
N ARG A 4 -69.68 21.45 45.55
CA ARG A 4 -68.43 21.81 46.23
C ARG A 4 -67.25 20.90 45.81
N PHE A 5 -67.54 19.67 45.35
CA PHE A 5 -66.54 18.73 44.91
C PHE A 5 -66.07 19.09 43.52
N ILE A 6 -66.92 19.51 42.61
CA ILE A 6 -66.59 19.92 41.23
C ILE A 6 -65.70 21.17 41.24
N ILE A 7 -66.02 22.16 42.08
CA ILE A 7 -65.22 23.39 42.17
C ILE A 7 -63.78 23.08 42.69
N ARG A 8 -63.67 22.19 43.68
CA ARG A 8 -62.32 21.79 44.19
C ARG A 8 -61.50 21.02 43.16
N PHE A 9 -62.15 20.19 42.38
CA PHE A 9 -61.49 19.46 41.30
C PHE A 9 -61.00 20.40 40.19
N TRP A 10 -61.78 21.39 39.79
CA TRP A 10 -61.42 22.41 38.82
C TRP A 10 -60.27 23.29 39.31
N VAL A 11 -60.29 23.70 40.56
CA VAL A 11 -59.19 24.50 41.12
C VAL A 11 -57.87 23.71 41.18
N CYS A 12 -57.88 22.42 41.55
CA CYS A 12 -56.71 21.58 41.51
C CYS A 12 -56.19 21.35 40.08
N PHE A 13 -57.09 21.19 39.09
CA PHE A 13 -56.76 21.01 37.72
C PHE A 13 -56.09 22.28 37.09
N VAL A 14 -56.63 23.46 37.41
CA VAL A 14 -56.07 24.73 36.98
C VAL A 14 -54.74 25.02 37.68
N LEU A 15 -54.59 24.67 38.97
CA LEU A 15 -53.30 24.74 39.66
C LEU A 15 -52.24 23.77 39.05
N LEU A 16 -52.62 22.55 38.69
CA LEU A 16 -51.75 21.60 38.03
C LEU A 16 -51.31 22.09 36.64
N MET A 17 -52.21 22.75 35.91
CA MET A 17 -51.86 23.35 34.62
C MET A 17 -50.91 24.56 34.74
N LEU A 18 -51.02 25.34 35.85
CA LEU A 18 -50.13 26.49 36.11
C LEU A 18 -48.72 26.06 36.54
N PHE A 19 -48.56 24.93 37.20
CA PHE A 19 -47.24 24.39 37.56
C PHE A 19 -46.62 23.53 36.45
N GLY A 20 -47.42 23.09 35.44
CA GLY A 20 -46.93 22.32 34.29
C GLY A 20 -46.30 23.18 33.19
N CYS A 21 -46.59 24.49 33.16
CA CYS A 21 -46.13 25.35 32.08
C CYS A 21 -44.72 25.94 32.30
N GLU A 22 -44.20 25.97 33.53
CA GLU A 22 -42.84 26.56 33.73
C GLU A 22 -41.72 25.67 33.29
N LYS A 23 -41.93 24.37 33.06
CA LYS A 23 -40.91 23.47 32.52
C LYS A 23 -40.88 23.40 30.99
N PHE A 24 -41.80 24.05 30.29
CA PHE A 24 -41.83 24.10 28.82
C PHE A 24 -41.31 25.38 28.19
N VAL A 25 -41.02 26.41 28.99
CA VAL A 25 -40.48 27.69 28.52
C VAL A 25 -39.08 27.85 29.12
N GLY A 26 -38.17 27.09 28.61
CA GLY A 26 -36.78 27.20 29.07
C GLY A 26 -35.92 26.01 28.74
N TYR A 27 -36.21 25.28 27.67
CA TYR A 27 -35.10 24.64 26.97
C TYR A 27 -34.31 25.76 26.32
N ASN A 28 -33.41 26.37 27.10
CA ASN A 28 -32.18 26.82 26.55
C ASN A 28 -31.59 25.58 25.90
N TYR A 29 -31.83 25.43 24.62
CA TYR A 29 -30.93 24.68 23.77
C TYR A 29 -29.62 25.49 23.77
N ASP A 30 -28.85 25.36 24.83
CA ASP A 30 -27.41 25.47 24.72
C ASP A 30 -27.07 24.29 23.82
N ALA A 31 -27.20 24.54 22.51
CA ALA A 31 -26.65 23.63 21.52
C ALA A 31 -25.22 23.42 21.95
N ASP A 32 -24.86 22.19 22.33
CA ASP A 32 -23.47 21.87 22.64
C ASP A 32 -22.62 22.49 21.54
N PRO A 33 -21.62 23.30 21.88
CA PRO A 33 -20.84 24.00 20.86
C PRO A 33 -20.34 22.96 19.86
N ILE A 34 -20.67 23.18 18.59
CA ILE A 34 -20.22 22.25 17.54
C ILE A 34 -18.70 22.15 17.66
N PRO A 35 -18.14 20.97 17.87
CA PRO A 35 -16.71 20.82 18.07
C PRO A 35 -15.94 21.38 16.88
N ASN A 36 -14.86 22.14 17.16
CA ASN A 36 -13.93 22.64 16.12
C ASN A 36 -13.01 21.56 15.59
N THR A 37 -13.30 20.31 15.91
CA THR A 37 -12.49 19.16 15.52
C THR A 37 -13.36 18.07 14.89
N ALA A 38 -12.79 17.40 13.92
CA ALA A 38 -13.31 16.16 13.37
C ALA A 38 -12.37 15.00 13.71
N VAL A 39 -12.93 13.83 13.90
CA VAL A 39 -12.20 12.58 13.97
C VAL A 39 -12.37 11.92 12.63
N ILE A 40 -11.28 11.68 11.94
CA ILE A 40 -11.26 11.01 10.64
C ILE A 40 -10.62 9.65 10.84
N SER A 41 -11.33 8.61 10.48
CA SER A 41 -10.86 7.22 10.56
C SER A 41 -11.16 6.50 9.26
N GLY A 42 -10.51 5.38 9.05
CA GLY A 42 -10.76 4.52 7.89
C GLY A 42 -9.71 3.45 7.74
N SER A 43 -9.81 2.72 6.65
CA SER A 43 -8.90 1.64 6.30
C SER A 43 -8.36 1.81 4.88
N LEU A 44 -7.12 1.35 4.68
CA LEU A 44 -6.49 1.28 3.37
C LEU A 44 -6.15 -0.17 3.04
N SER A 45 -6.55 -0.62 1.85
CA SER A 45 -6.24 -1.94 1.33
C SER A 45 -5.76 -1.89 -0.12
N ASN A 46 -5.12 -2.97 -0.54
CA ASN A 46 -4.72 -3.19 -1.92
C ASN A 46 -5.94 -3.59 -2.75
N ILE A 47 -6.19 -2.93 -3.87
CA ILE A 47 -7.36 -3.19 -4.72
C ILE A 47 -7.37 -4.61 -5.33
N PHE A 48 -6.20 -5.24 -5.48
CA PHE A 48 -6.07 -6.56 -6.12
C PHE A 48 -6.13 -7.73 -5.13
N THR A 49 -5.66 -7.51 -3.89
CA THR A 49 -5.53 -8.60 -2.89
C THR A 49 -6.39 -8.41 -1.66
N ASP A 50 -7.01 -7.22 -1.50
CA ASP A 50 -7.72 -6.77 -0.29
C ASP A 50 -6.86 -6.76 0.99
N GLU A 51 -5.55 -7.01 0.86
CA GLU A 51 -4.63 -6.95 2.00
C GLU A 51 -4.48 -5.53 2.53
N PRO A 52 -4.34 -5.36 3.86
CA PRO A 52 -4.17 -4.06 4.46
C PRO A 52 -2.82 -3.43 4.05
N ILE A 53 -2.84 -2.12 3.78
CA ILE A 53 -1.61 -1.38 3.48
C ILE A 53 -1.11 -0.73 4.75
N ILE A 54 -0.01 -1.26 5.28
CA ILE A 54 0.61 -0.83 6.52
C ILE A 54 1.54 0.37 6.31
N TYR A 55 1.56 1.29 7.29
CA TYR A 55 2.39 2.50 7.28
C TYR A 55 2.18 3.43 6.09
N ALA A 56 1.06 3.29 5.38
CA ALA A 56 0.67 4.23 4.34
C ALA A 56 0.42 5.61 4.94
N GLN A 57 0.81 6.65 4.24
CA GLN A 57 0.56 8.03 4.65
C GLN A 57 -0.84 8.47 4.23
N VAL A 58 -1.56 9.07 5.16
CA VAL A 58 -2.86 9.72 4.93
C VAL A 58 -2.69 11.20 5.26
N LEU A 59 -2.87 12.06 4.26
CA LEU A 59 -2.80 13.50 4.38
C LEU A 59 -4.21 14.09 4.22
N VAL A 60 -4.64 14.90 5.16
CA VAL A 60 -5.93 15.60 5.13
C VAL A 60 -5.66 17.09 5.28
N GLY A 61 -5.79 17.85 4.21
CA GLY A 61 -5.36 19.24 4.18
C GLY A 61 -3.87 19.35 4.50
N SER A 62 -3.52 19.94 5.66
CA SER A 62 -2.14 20.06 6.15
C SER A 62 -1.74 19.02 7.21
N GLN A 63 -2.67 18.15 7.64
CA GLN A 63 -2.46 17.20 8.72
C GLN A 63 -2.24 15.79 8.18
N THR A 64 -1.36 15.03 8.84
CA THR A 64 -0.97 13.71 8.36
C THR A 64 -1.01 12.67 9.48
N THR A 65 -1.32 11.44 9.10
CA THR A 65 -1.20 10.23 9.92
C THR A 65 -0.70 9.07 9.07
N LYS A 66 -0.52 7.90 9.69
CA LYS A 66 -0.17 6.66 8.99
C LYS A 66 -1.12 5.55 9.39
N THR A 67 -1.30 4.59 8.49
CA THR A 67 -1.99 3.35 8.79
C THR A 67 -1.17 2.48 9.74
N ASP A 68 -1.86 1.71 10.58
CA ASP A 68 -1.31 0.70 11.47
C ASP A 68 -1.09 -0.65 10.75
N GLN A 69 -0.85 -1.71 11.54
CA GLN A 69 -0.62 -3.07 11.04
C GLN A 69 -1.85 -3.70 10.38
N ASP A 70 -3.06 -3.22 10.72
CA ASP A 70 -4.32 -3.67 10.17
C ASP A 70 -4.81 -2.74 9.03
N GLY A 71 -3.94 -1.81 8.57
CA GLY A 71 -4.26 -0.83 7.54
C GLY A 71 -5.22 0.26 8.00
N GLN A 72 -5.50 0.36 9.31
CA GLN A 72 -6.41 1.34 9.86
C GLN A 72 -5.68 2.63 10.23
N TYR A 73 -6.39 3.76 10.14
CA TYR A 73 -5.84 5.05 10.53
C TYR A 73 -6.84 5.89 11.32
N LEU A 74 -6.28 6.79 12.12
CA LEU A 74 -7.03 7.77 12.90
C LEU A 74 -6.31 9.11 12.81
N LEU A 75 -7.06 10.18 12.53
CA LEU A 75 -6.57 11.55 12.49
C LEU A 75 -7.56 12.48 13.20
N TYR A 76 -7.04 13.38 14.02
CA TYR A 76 -7.80 14.48 14.60
C TYR A 76 -7.60 15.72 13.72
N TYR A 77 -8.64 16.13 13.01
CA TYR A 77 -8.62 17.27 12.10
C TYR A 77 -9.18 18.50 12.80
N ALA A 78 -8.41 19.58 12.87
CA ALA A 78 -8.85 20.86 13.41
C ALA A 78 -9.29 21.79 12.28
N PHE A 79 -10.50 22.33 12.37
CA PHE A 79 -10.97 23.36 11.46
C PHE A 79 -10.32 24.70 11.83
N GLU A 80 -9.78 25.43 10.83
CA GLU A 80 -9.19 26.74 11.06
C GLU A 80 -10.25 27.81 11.28
N SER A 81 -11.43 27.64 10.67
CA SER A 81 -12.57 28.55 10.81
C SER A 81 -13.91 27.80 10.68
N ASP A 82 -14.99 28.44 11.10
CA ASP A 82 -16.34 27.91 10.93
C ASP A 82 -16.75 27.73 9.46
N GLU A 83 -16.18 28.54 8.58
CA GLU A 83 -16.43 28.45 7.13
C GLU A 83 -15.79 27.19 6.51
N ASP A 84 -14.73 26.66 7.11
CA ASP A 84 -14.03 25.48 6.58
C ASP A 84 -14.80 24.18 6.76
N ARG A 85 -15.80 24.19 7.66
CA ARG A 85 -16.68 23.01 7.91
C ARG A 85 -17.53 22.59 6.71
N ASN A 86 -17.68 23.42 5.70
CA ASN A 86 -18.49 23.15 4.51
C ASN A 86 -17.66 23.16 3.22
N LYS A 87 -16.34 23.28 3.33
CA LYS A 87 -15.45 23.26 2.17
C LYS A 87 -14.93 21.84 1.94
N PRO A 88 -14.78 21.44 0.68
CA PRO A 88 -14.10 20.19 0.38
C PRO A 88 -12.62 20.30 0.78
N VAL A 89 -12.13 19.23 1.41
CA VAL A 89 -10.72 19.06 1.79
C VAL A 89 -10.17 17.87 1.04
N ASP A 90 -8.99 18.02 0.47
CA ASP A 90 -8.32 16.93 -0.21
C ASP A 90 -7.74 15.95 0.80
N VAL A 91 -8.09 14.67 0.62
CA VAL A 91 -7.53 13.54 1.34
C VAL A 91 -6.66 12.77 0.38
N VAL A 92 -5.37 12.72 0.68
CA VAL A 92 -4.37 12.06 -0.14
C VAL A 92 -3.85 10.83 0.58
N PHE A 93 -3.94 9.70 -0.09
CA PHE A 93 -3.45 8.41 0.37
C PHE A 93 -2.23 8.02 -0.46
N SER A 94 -1.11 7.71 0.18
CA SER A 94 0.12 7.31 -0.50
C SER A 94 0.88 6.23 0.28
N ALA A 95 1.48 5.30 -0.46
CA ALA A 95 2.33 4.27 0.09
C ALA A 95 3.44 3.92 -0.92
N PRO A 96 4.60 3.41 -0.49
CA PRO A 96 5.62 2.91 -1.40
C PRO A 96 5.07 1.82 -2.31
N ASN A 97 5.39 1.86 -3.58
CA ASN A 97 4.93 0.92 -4.62
C ASN A 97 3.43 0.93 -4.91
N TYR A 98 2.73 2.00 -4.54
CA TYR A 98 1.32 2.21 -4.87
C TYR A 98 1.13 3.55 -5.57
N TYR A 99 0.15 3.62 -6.46
CA TYR A 99 -0.30 4.90 -7.00
C TYR A 99 -0.92 5.75 -5.90
N THR A 100 -0.57 7.03 -5.89
CA THR A 100 -1.16 8.00 -4.98
C THR A 100 -2.62 8.23 -5.36
N LEU A 101 -3.53 8.13 -4.38
CA LEU A 101 -4.95 8.43 -4.54
C LEU A 101 -5.28 9.74 -3.85
N SER A 102 -5.86 10.68 -4.59
CA SER A 102 -6.39 11.95 -4.04
C SER A 102 -7.89 12.01 -4.27
N LYS A 103 -8.64 12.32 -3.20
CA LYS A 103 -10.09 12.52 -3.23
C LYS A 103 -10.46 13.71 -2.38
N SER A 104 -11.42 14.51 -2.85
CA SER A 104 -11.98 15.64 -2.09
C SER A 104 -13.21 15.20 -1.31
N TYR A 105 -13.23 15.47 0.00
CA TYR A 105 -14.34 15.16 0.90
C TYR A 105 -14.78 16.40 1.66
N ILE A 106 -16.09 16.49 1.94
CA ILE A 106 -16.60 17.44 2.93
C ILE A 106 -16.46 16.78 4.29
N ILE A 107 -15.67 17.41 5.18
CA ILE A 107 -15.42 16.91 6.53
C ILE A 107 -16.43 17.57 7.47
N TYR A 108 -17.13 16.76 8.24
CA TYR A 108 -18.09 17.24 9.24
C TYR A 108 -17.48 17.21 10.65
N PRO A 109 -17.87 18.13 11.54
CA PRO A 109 -17.55 18.02 12.95
C PRO A 109 -17.99 16.66 13.53
N GLY A 110 -17.15 16.06 14.36
CA GLY A 110 -17.40 14.72 14.89
C GLY A 110 -16.72 13.62 14.05
N GLN A 111 -17.37 12.47 13.90
CA GLN A 111 -16.77 11.29 13.27
C GLN A 111 -17.01 11.25 11.75
N ASN A 112 -15.94 10.99 11.01
CA ASN A 112 -15.94 10.77 9.57
C ASN A 112 -15.19 9.47 9.29
N GLN A 113 -15.65 8.67 8.33
CA GLN A 113 -14.99 7.44 7.91
C GLN A 113 -14.72 7.49 6.42
N PHE A 114 -13.45 7.29 6.03
CA PHE A 114 -13.01 7.25 4.63
C PHE A 114 -12.14 6.02 4.40
N ASP A 115 -12.77 4.96 3.91
CA ASP A 115 -12.05 3.77 3.47
C ASP A 115 -11.60 3.97 2.02
N ALA A 116 -10.41 3.47 1.69
CA ALA A 116 -9.88 3.57 0.35
C ALA A 116 -9.08 2.31 -0.05
N GLN A 117 -9.03 2.07 -1.36
CA GLN A 117 -8.18 1.05 -1.95
C GLN A 117 -7.15 1.71 -2.84
N LEU A 118 -5.88 1.32 -2.70
CA LEU A 118 -4.81 1.78 -3.55
C LEU A 118 -4.44 0.71 -4.57
N THR A 119 -4.11 1.15 -5.76
CA THR A 119 -3.61 0.30 -6.83
C THR A 119 -2.13 0.07 -6.63
N TYR A 120 -1.72 -1.20 -6.51
CA TYR A 120 -0.32 -1.57 -6.47
C TYR A 120 0.32 -1.29 -7.83
N ALA A 121 1.41 -0.57 -7.85
CA ALA A 121 2.04 -0.05 -9.06
C ALA A 121 3.29 -0.84 -9.48
N ALA A 122 4.08 -1.32 -8.52
CA ALA A 122 5.36 -1.94 -8.83
C ALA A 122 5.22 -3.36 -9.39
N PRO A 123 6.16 -3.82 -10.21
CA PRO A 123 6.22 -5.22 -10.62
C PRO A 123 6.49 -6.14 -9.43
N LEU A 124 6.18 -7.43 -9.59
CA LEU A 124 6.46 -8.50 -8.63
C LEU A 124 7.40 -9.52 -9.26
N ILE A 125 8.23 -10.17 -8.44
CA ILE A 125 9.13 -11.23 -8.87
C ILE A 125 8.77 -12.51 -8.11
N PRO A 126 7.71 -13.24 -8.54
CA PRO A 126 7.20 -14.39 -7.79
C PRO A 126 8.11 -15.61 -7.85
N GLN A 127 8.89 -15.77 -8.90
CA GLN A 127 9.78 -16.90 -9.08
C GLN A 127 11.11 -16.47 -9.69
N THR A 128 12.19 -17.09 -9.21
CA THR A 128 13.54 -16.88 -9.72
C THR A 128 14.34 -18.18 -9.63
N ALA A 129 15.30 -18.33 -10.53
CA ALA A 129 16.31 -19.37 -10.46
C ALA A 129 17.69 -18.76 -10.75
N PHE A 130 18.71 -19.20 -10.01
CA PHE A 130 20.07 -18.82 -10.22
C PHE A 130 20.96 -20.05 -10.09
N VAL A 131 21.47 -20.55 -11.22
CA VAL A 131 22.12 -21.84 -11.32
C VAL A 131 23.47 -21.69 -12.01
N GLN A 132 24.49 -22.33 -11.45
CA GLN A 132 25.76 -22.54 -12.12
C GLN A 132 25.70 -23.86 -12.86
N ILE A 133 25.99 -23.84 -14.15
CA ILE A 133 26.06 -25.02 -15.00
C ILE A 133 27.51 -25.28 -15.34
N ASP A 134 28.04 -26.42 -14.89
CA ASP A 134 29.36 -26.90 -15.21
C ASP A 134 29.29 -27.88 -16.36
N SER A 135 29.70 -27.47 -17.52
CA SER A 135 29.86 -28.30 -18.74
C SER A 135 31.27 -28.21 -19.28
N VAL A 136 31.45 -28.17 -20.59
CA VAL A 136 32.76 -27.87 -21.21
C VAL A 136 33.20 -26.44 -20.79
N ASP A 137 32.24 -25.53 -20.69
CA ASP A 137 32.39 -24.18 -20.17
C ASP A 137 31.45 -23.99 -18.96
N THR A 138 31.92 -23.28 -17.92
CA THR A 138 31.09 -22.94 -16.78
C THR A 138 30.33 -21.65 -17.06
N PHE A 139 29.01 -21.66 -16.89
CA PHE A 139 28.19 -20.45 -16.99
C PHE A 139 27.17 -20.35 -15.89
N LEU A 140 26.76 -19.11 -15.63
CA LEU A 140 25.64 -18.80 -14.74
C LEU A 140 24.40 -18.54 -15.57
N VAL A 141 23.31 -19.17 -15.16
CA VAL A 141 21.98 -18.91 -15.70
C VAL A 141 21.15 -18.26 -14.60
N CYS A 142 20.65 -17.07 -14.86
CA CYS A 142 19.69 -16.40 -14.02
C CYS A 142 18.35 -16.29 -14.77
N GLN A 143 17.28 -16.78 -14.17
CA GLN A 143 15.93 -16.74 -14.72
C GLN A 143 14.99 -16.11 -13.71
N ALA A 144 13.99 -15.37 -14.21
CA ALA A 144 12.96 -14.75 -13.40
C ALA A 144 11.61 -14.76 -14.12
N LEU A 145 10.55 -15.04 -13.37
CA LEU A 145 9.18 -14.72 -13.75
C LEU A 145 8.86 -13.35 -13.16
N ILE A 146 8.51 -12.41 -14.02
CA ILE A 146 8.09 -11.06 -13.62
C ILE A 146 6.60 -10.96 -13.87
N PHE A 147 5.87 -10.49 -12.86
CA PHE A 147 4.44 -10.25 -12.90
C PHE A 147 4.17 -8.77 -12.67
N ASP A 148 3.26 -8.19 -13.43
CA ASP A 148 2.81 -6.82 -13.26
C ASP A 148 1.29 -6.73 -13.40
N TYR A 149 0.63 -6.08 -12.45
CA TYR A 149 -0.83 -5.90 -12.48
C TYR A 149 -1.28 -5.02 -13.64
N GLN A 150 -0.44 -4.10 -14.11
CA GLN A 150 -0.69 -3.21 -15.23
C GLN A 150 -0.49 -3.92 -16.58
N GLY A 151 0.22 -5.04 -16.56
CA GLY A 151 0.45 -5.89 -17.73
C GLY A 151 1.94 -6.19 -17.97
N ALA A 152 2.22 -7.33 -18.57
CA ALA A 152 3.60 -7.75 -18.86
C ALA A 152 4.35 -6.78 -19.80
N ASP A 153 3.63 -6.00 -20.60
CA ASP A 153 4.21 -4.98 -21.48
C ASP A 153 4.64 -3.72 -20.73
N ASP A 154 4.25 -3.55 -19.47
CA ASP A 154 4.63 -2.41 -18.66
C ASP A 154 6.05 -2.48 -18.12
N ILE A 155 6.67 -3.65 -18.11
CA ILE A 155 8.05 -3.84 -17.71
C ILE A 155 8.99 -3.13 -18.67
N SER A 156 9.81 -2.22 -18.14
CA SER A 156 10.81 -1.46 -18.90
C SER A 156 12.16 -2.13 -18.90
N SER A 157 12.58 -2.73 -17.77
CA SER A 157 13.86 -3.44 -17.68
C SER A 157 13.85 -4.48 -16.55
N VAL A 158 14.60 -5.56 -16.77
CA VAL A 158 14.90 -6.56 -15.74
C VAL A 158 16.39 -6.75 -15.71
N LYS A 159 17.00 -6.71 -14.52
CA LYS A 159 18.45 -6.83 -14.34
C LYS A 159 18.79 -7.88 -13.33
N ALA A 160 19.85 -8.62 -13.58
CA ALA A 160 20.48 -9.50 -12.60
C ALA A 160 21.84 -8.92 -12.19
N SER A 161 22.15 -8.97 -10.89
CA SER A 161 23.45 -8.55 -10.38
C SER A 161 24.02 -9.58 -9.42
N PHE A 162 25.30 -9.83 -9.51
CA PHE A 162 26.02 -10.76 -8.65
C PHE A 162 27.49 -10.37 -8.50
N VAL A 163 28.19 -11.01 -7.59
CA VAL A 163 29.62 -10.81 -7.35
C VAL A 163 30.35 -12.13 -7.59
N TYR A 164 31.47 -12.08 -8.26
CA TYR A 164 32.37 -13.21 -8.33
C TYR A 164 33.82 -12.81 -7.94
N PHE A 165 34.52 -13.77 -7.36
CA PHE A 165 35.93 -13.64 -7.05
C PHE A 165 36.77 -14.27 -8.20
N ASN A 166 37.66 -13.47 -8.78
CA ASN A 166 38.63 -13.94 -9.77
C ASN A 166 39.92 -14.29 -9.05
N PHE A 167 40.38 -15.54 -9.18
CA PHE A 167 41.59 -16.03 -8.51
C PHE A 167 42.87 -15.53 -9.18
N VAL A 168 42.84 -15.18 -10.47
CA VAL A 168 43.98 -14.61 -11.19
C VAL A 168 44.28 -13.20 -10.69
N ASP A 169 43.27 -12.36 -10.67
CA ASP A 169 43.38 -10.97 -10.23
C ASP A 169 43.32 -10.81 -8.70
N ARG A 170 42.89 -11.84 -7.99
CA ARG A 170 42.65 -11.85 -6.53
C ARG A 170 41.70 -10.73 -6.10
N ALA A 171 40.65 -10.48 -6.86
CA ALA A 171 39.71 -9.41 -6.65
C ALA A 171 38.27 -9.88 -6.83
N ASN A 172 37.36 -9.18 -6.17
CA ASN A 172 35.91 -9.32 -6.37
C ASN A 172 35.46 -8.39 -7.50
N PHE A 173 34.67 -8.94 -8.40
CA PHE A 173 34.04 -8.20 -9.50
C PHE A 173 32.52 -8.18 -9.30
N PHE A 174 31.93 -7.00 -9.37
CA PHE A 174 30.49 -6.82 -9.43
C PHE A 174 30.09 -6.83 -10.91
N VAL A 175 29.05 -7.64 -11.18
CA VAL A 175 28.46 -7.76 -12.53
C VAL A 175 27.00 -7.38 -12.44
N GLU A 176 26.55 -6.51 -13.32
CA GLU A 176 25.15 -6.20 -13.56
C GLU A 176 24.86 -6.41 -15.05
N LEU A 177 23.83 -7.19 -15.34
CA LEU A 177 23.44 -7.58 -16.68
C LEU A 177 21.95 -7.36 -16.90
N ASP A 178 21.60 -6.88 -18.07
CA ASP A 178 20.21 -6.86 -18.51
C ASP A 178 19.74 -8.28 -18.83
N MET A 179 18.58 -8.65 -18.28
CA MET A 179 17.95 -9.93 -18.59
C MET A 179 17.09 -9.78 -19.85
N GLY A 180 17.32 -10.67 -20.82
CA GLY A 180 16.51 -10.71 -22.03
C GLY A 180 15.12 -11.29 -21.78
N PHE A 181 14.12 -10.72 -22.43
CA PHE A 181 12.79 -11.33 -22.52
C PHE A 181 12.89 -12.68 -23.24
N VAL A 182 12.24 -13.71 -22.69
CA VAL A 182 12.21 -15.06 -23.27
C VAL A 182 10.86 -15.33 -23.89
N GLU A 183 9.83 -15.34 -23.06
CA GLU A 183 8.47 -15.60 -23.53
C GLU A 183 7.43 -14.97 -22.58
N ARG A 184 6.24 -14.78 -23.10
CA ARG A 184 5.07 -14.35 -22.32
C ARG A 184 4.42 -15.54 -21.67
N TYR A 185 4.29 -15.52 -20.35
CA TYR A 185 3.58 -16.54 -19.58
C TYR A 185 2.07 -16.27 -19.52
N SER A 186 1.69 -14.98 -19.38
CA SER A 186 0.31 -14.50 -19.38
C SER A 186 0.26 -13.03 -19.81
N ASP A 187 -0.94 -12.44 -19.84
CA ASP A 187 -1.09 -11.01 -20.12
C ASP A 187 -0.39 -10.11 -19.08
N GLN A 188 -0.16 -10.63 -17.87
CA GLN A 188 0.45 -9.92 -16.76
C GLN A 188 1.84 -10.44 -16.39
N ALA A 189 2.34 -11.51 -17.00
CA ALA A 189 3.59 -12.13 -16.60
C ALA A 189 4.45 -12.55 -17.80
N SER A 190 5.76 -12.42 -17.63
CA SER A 190 6.75 -12.81 -18.64
C SER A 190 7.99 -13.41 -17.99
N PHE A 191 8.64 -14.32 -18.71
CA PHE A 191 9.93 -14.89 -18.33
C PHE A 191 11.08 -14.08 -18.90
N TYR A 192 12.11 -13.90 -18.06
CA TYR A 192 13.35 -13.24 -18.41
C TYR A 192 14.54 -14.13 -18.05
N GLN A 193 15.60 -14.03 -18.84
CA GLN A 193 16.82 -14.80 -18.65
C GLN A 193 18.06 -13.98 -18.98
N VAL A 194 19.15 -14.27 -18.28
CA VAL A 194 20.49 -13.91 -18.67
C VAL A 194 21.42 -15.09 -18.45
N ILE A 195 22.36 -15.27 -19.39
CA ILE A 195 23.44 -16.24 -19.29
C ILE A 195 24.72 -15.44 -19.22
N TYR A 196 25.55 -15.71 -18.21
CA TYR A 196 26.85 -15.11 -18.05
C TYR A 196 27.92 -16.17 -18.18
N THR A 197 28.85 -15.95 -19.12
CA THR A 197 30.01 -16.79 -19.32
C THR A 197 31.24 -15.98 -18.92
N PRO A 198 32.01 -16.41 -17.90
CA PRO A 198 33.27 -15.80 -17.57
C PRO A 198 34.28 -15.95 -18.74
N MET A 199 35.30 -15.13 -18.73
CA MET A 199 36.32 -15.20 -19.78
C MET A 199 37.05 -16.55 -19.73
N GLU A 200 37.37 -17.08 -20.92
CA GLU A 200 38.09 -18.34 -21.09
C GLU A 200 39.45 -18.31 -20.35
N GLY A 201 39.71 -19.31 -19.52
CA GLY A 201 40.95 -19.45 -18.74
C GLY A 201 40.93 -18.72 -17.39
N GLU A 202 39.87 -18.09 -17.00
CA GLU A 202 39.74 -17.51 -15.67
C GLU A 202 39.29 -18.56 -14.65
N GLU A 203 40.04 -18.67 -13.55
CA GLU A 203 39.58 -19.36 -12.35
C GLU A 203 38.74 -18.38 -11.52
N PHE A 204 37.47 -18.68 -11.30
CA PHE A 204 36.55 -17.81 -10.57
C PHE A 204 35.69 -18.60 -9.58
N ARG A 205 35.16 -17.87 -8.59
CA ARG A 205 34.19 -18.36 -7.65
C ARG A 205 33.09 -17.33 -7.51
N PHE A 206 31.86 -17.74 -7.76
CA PHE A 206 30.71 -16.87 -7.50
C PHE A 206 30.42 -16.78 -6.01
N GLU A 207 30.05 -15.58 -5.56
CA GLU A 207 29.39 -15.44 -4.27
C GLU A 207 27.98 -16.04 -4.36
N ASN A 208 27.52 -16.65 -3.26
CA ASN A 208 26.24 -17.36 -3.23
C ASN A 208 25.03 -16.43 -3.24
N ARG A 209 25.12 -15.25 -3.88
CA ARG A 209 24.04 -14.27 -3.93
C ARG A 209 23.92 -13.66 -5.31
N CYS A 210 22.67 -13.60 -5.77
CA CYS A 210 22.25 -12.85 -6.93
C CYS A 210 21.06 -11.98 -6.56
N SER A 211 21.00 -10.78 -7.08
CA SER A 211 19.82 -9.93 -6.95
C SER A 211 19.19 -9.72 -8.33
N VAL A 212 17.89 -9.88 -8.40
CA VAL A 212 17.10 -9.54 -9.59
C VAL A 212 16.29 -8.31 -9.28
N ILE A 213 16.30 -7.33 -10.19
CA ILE A 213 15.54 -6.08 -10.10
C ILE A 213 14.67 -5.98 -11.34
N ALA A 214 13.37 -5.77 -11.16
CA ALA A 214 12.44 -5.44 -12.23
C ALA A 214 11.98 -4.00 -12.06
N ILE A 215 11.89 -3.26 -13.16
CA ILE A 215 11.47 -1.86 -13.22
C ILE A 215 10.40 -1.75 -14.30
N ASP A 216 9.29 -1.06 -14.01
CA ASP A 216 8.26 -0.75 -14.97
C ASP A 216 8.54 0.56 -15.74
N LYS A 217 7.61 0.97 -16.60
CA LYS A 217 7.72 2.20 -17.40
C LYS A 217 7.54 3.49 -16.60
N GLU A 218 7.04 3.41 -15.38
CA GLU A 218 6.79 4.51 -14.46
C GLU A 218 7.84 4.61 -13.35
N ASP A 219 8.94 3.82 -13.49
CA ASP A 219 10.07 3.75 -12.56
C ASP A 219 9.74 3.11 -11.19
N TYR A 220 8.60 2.44 -11.04
CA TYR A 220 8.38 1.57 -9.88
C TYR A 220 9.25 0.33 -10.01
N LYS A 221 9.72 -0.17 -8.87
CA LYS A 221 10.67 -1.27 -8.87
C LYS A 221 10.45 -2.26 -7.75
N CYS A 222 10.71 -3.52 -8.05
CA CYS A 222 10.83 -4.59 -7.09
C CYS A 222 12.21 -5.23 -7.20
N SER A 223 12.73 -5.71 -6.09
CA SER A 223 13.99 -6.47 -6.07
C SER A 223 13.88 -7.69 -5.18
N VAL A 224 14.50 -8.77 -5.59
CA VAL A 224 14.65 -9.99 -4.80
C VAL A 224 16.13 -10.40 -4.81
N THR A 225 16.59 -10.90 -3.66
CA THR A 225 17.93 -11.50 -3.55
C THR A 225 17.78 -13.00 -3.35
N LEU A 226 18.47 -13.77 -4.18
CA LEU A 226 18.45 -15.23 -4.14
C LEU A 226 19.83 -15.77 -3.81
N ASN A 227 19.85 -17.00 -3.29
CA ASN A 227 21.08 -17.75 -3.13
C ASN A 227 21.35 -18.54 -4.41
N LEU A 228 22.62 -18.65 -4.77
CA LEU A 228 23.07 -19.51 -5.86
C LEU A 228 22.80 -20.97 -5.50
N ASP A 229 22.03 -21.65 -6.31
CA ASP A 229 21.91 -23.12 -6.25
C ASP A 229 22.94 -23.70 -7.20
N ILE A 230 24.07 -24.13 -6.62
CA ILE A 230 25.19 -24.69 -7.39
C ILE A 230 24.81 -26.11 -7.78
N GLN A 231 24.73 -26.38 -9.08
CA GLN A 231 24.63 -27.72 -9.70
C GLN A 231 23.26 -28.41 -9.68
N ASN A 232 22.15 -27.69 -9.50
CA ASN A 232 20.85 -28.30 -9.69
C ASN A 232 20.09 -27.63 -10.86
N PRO A 233 20.31 -28.08 -12.11
CA PRO A 233 19.59 -27.55 -13.29
C PRO A 233 18.08 -27.76 -13.21
N ASP A 234 17.61 -28.66 -12.32
CA ASP A 234 16.18 -28.92 -12.11
C ASP A 234 15.47 -27.75 -11.41
N THR A 235 16.22 -26.79 -10.87
CA THR A 235 15.67 -25.54 -10.30
C THR A 235 15.39 -24.46 -11.34
N LEU A 236 15.81 -24.64 -12.58
CA LEU A 236 15.49 -23.72 -13.67
C LEU A 236 13.98 -23.66 -13.91
N LEU A 237 13.46 -22.45 -14.12
CA LEU A 237 12.04 -22.22 -14.35
C LEU A 237 11.60 -22.73 -15.73
N PHE A 238 12.53 -22.72 -16.69
CA PHE A 238 12.32 -23.19 -18.06
C PHE A 238 13.66 -23.64 -18.66
N PRO A 239 13.67 -24.48 -19.74
CA PRO A 239 14.89 -24.89 -20.40
C PRO A 239 15.71 -23.68 -20.87
N TRP A 240 17.02 -23.72 -20.58
CA TRP A 240 17.94 -22.70 -21.09
C TRP A 240 18.44 -23.12 -22.47
N HIS A 241 18.47 -22.17 -23.38
CA HIS A 241 18.93 -22.38 -24.76
C HIS A 241 19.91 -21.29 -25.17
#